data_6b24ff021080ef887560c8bdf6bf63da
#
_entry.id   6b24ff021080ef887560c8bdf6bf63da
#
_cell.length_a   1.000
_cell.length_b   1.000
_cell.length_c   1.000
_cell.angle_alpha   90.00
_cell.angle_beta   90.00
_cell.angle_gamma   90.00
#
_symmetry.space_group_name_H-M   'P 1'
#
loop_
_entity.id
_entity.type
_entity.pdbx_description
1 polymer ?
#
loop_
_entity_poly.entity_id
_entity_poly.type
_entity_poly.pdbx_seq_one_letter_code
_entity_poly.pdbx_strand_id
1 'polypeptide(L)'
;KASSDKQTALSSQFDTEAQVNKLKNQYQNYQIRNGLYYITAPQDGFVNRALQSGIGETIKEGTAIVSIMPAKYDIAVETFIDPMDFPLINKGEKVRVWFDGWPTIVFSGWPGVSYGTFGGVIVAKENFISPNGKYRVLIAPDPNDKKWPEQLSIGAGTQSLALLDN
;
A
#
# COMPACT_ATOMS: atom_id res chain seq x y z
N LYS A 1 -67.93 -4.82 -12.19
CA LYS A 1 -67.31 -3.63 -12.82
C LYS A 1 -66.26 -3.03 -11.88
N ALA A 2 -66.60 -2.61 -10.62
CA ALA A 2 -65.65 -2.00 -9.69
C ALA A 2 -64.39 -2.84 -9.39
N SER A 3 -64.49 -4.16 -9.34
CA SER A 3 -63.37 -5.08 -9.12
C SER A 3 -62.41 -5.12 -10.32
N SER A 4 -62.92 -5.14 -11.53
CA SER A 4 -62.17 -5.10 -12.78
C SER A 4 -61.39 -3.80 -12.95
N ASP A 5 -62.07 -2.67 -12.64
CA ASP A 5 -61.45 -1.34 -12.77
C ASP A 5 -60.32 -1.15 -11.74
N LYS A 6 -60.46 -1.69 -10.51
CA LYS A 6 -59.41 -1.71 -9.48
C LYS A 6 -58.22 -2.53 -9.92
N GLN A 7 -58.43 -3.68 -10.57
CA GLN A 7 -57.37 -4.58 -11.02
C GLN A 7 -56.57 -3.97 -12.17
N THR A 8 -57.26 -3.27 -13.10
CA THR A 8 -56.63 -2.54 -14.19
C THR A 8 -55.78 -1.38 -13.69
N ALA A 9 -56.30 -0.63 -12.69
CA ALA A 9 -55.57 0.48 -12.07
C ALA A 9 -54.28 -0.02 -11.37
N LEU A 10 -54.40 -1.18 -10.65
CA LEU A 10 -53.27 -1.78 -9.96
C LEU A 10 -52.18 -2.26 -10.96
N SER A 11 -52.60 -2.89 -12.04
CA SER A 11 -51.68 -3.32 -13.12
C SER A 11 -50.96 -2.13 -13.73
N SER A 12 -51.69 -1.05 -14.04
CA SER A 12 -51.11 0.19 -14.56
C SER A 12 -50.13 0.83 -13.59
N GLN A 13 -50.41 0.78 -12.29
CA GLN A 13 -49.48 1.24 -11.26
C GLN A 13 -48.17 0.44 -11.27
N PHE A 14 -48.23 -0.89 -11.29
CA PHE A 14 -47.03 -1.73 -11.33
C PHE A 14 -46.23 -1.52 -12.62
N ASP A 15 -46.88 -1.37 -13.75
CA ASP A 15 -46.20 -1.09 -15.02
C ASP A 15 -45.48 0.28 -14.96
N THR A 16 -46.12 1.29 -14.37
CA THR A 16 -45.51 2.60 -14.18
C THR A 16 -44.32 2.54 -13.21
N GLU A 17 -44.43 1.83 -12.10
CA GLU A 17 -43.32 1.62 -11.16
C GLU A 17 -42.15 0.89 -11.82
N ALA A 18 -42.42 -0.12 -12.64
CA ALA A 18 -41.38 -0.82 -13.39
C ALA A 18 -40.66 0.11 -14.38
N GLN A 19 -41.40 0.99 -15.06
CA GLN A 19 -40.82 2.00 -15.96
C GLN A 19 -39.97 3.02 -15.19
N VAL A 20 -40.43 3.51 -14.05
CA VAL A 20 -39.68 4.44 -13.19
C VAL A 20 -38.37 3.79 -12.73
N ASN A 21 -38.41 2.55 -12.28
CA ASN A 21 -37.21 1.83 -11.86
C ASN A 21 -36.23 1.59 -13.00
N LYS A 22 -36.74 1.27 -14.20
CA LYS A 22 -35.89 1.15 -15.41
C LYS A 22 -35.20 2.47 -15.75
N LEU A 23 -35.93 3.59 -15.71
CA LEU A 23 -35.38 4.93 -15.98
C LEU A 23 -34.36 5.34 -14.91
N LYS A 24 -34.61 5.05 -13.62
CA LYS A 24 -33.65 5.29 -12.54
C LYS A 24 -32.34 4.52 -12.77
N ASN A 25 -32.44 3.25 -13.13
CA ASN A 25 -31.24 2.44 -13.44
C ASN A 25 -30.48 2.98 -14.65
N GLN A 26 -31.17 3.40 -15.69
CA GLN A 26 -30.54 4.02 -16.85
C GLN A 26 -29.86 5.34 -16.47
N TYR A 27 -30.50 6.18 -15.68
CA TYR A 27 -29.94 7.45 -15.20
C TYR A 27 -28.68 7.21 -14.37
N GLN A 28 -28.70 6.27 -13.43
CA GLN A 28 -27.53 5.90 -12.63
C GLN A 28 -26.39 5.40 -13.51
N ASN A 29 -26.66 4.55 -14.49
CA ASN A 29 -25.65 4.09 -15.45
C ASN A 29 -25.04 5.25 -16.25
N TYR A 30 -25.83 6.21 -16.67
CA TYR A 30 -25.31 7.40 -17.35
C TYR A 30 -24.50 8.29 -16.42
N GLN A 31 -24.90 8.45 -15.16
CA GLN A 31 -24.13 9.20 -14.18
C GLN A 31 -22.76 8.56 -13.92
N ILE A 32 -22.72 7.23 -13.75
CA ILE A 32 -21.46 6.49 -13.56
C ILE A 32 -20.56 6.68 -14.78
N ARG A 33 -21.09 6.51 -15.98
CA ARG A 33 -20.32 6.71 -17.21
C ARG A 33 -19.80 8.14 -17.35
N ASN A 34 -20.59 9.13 -16.99
CA ASN A 34 -20.18 10.53 -17.04
C ASN A 34 -19.06 10.82 -16.05
N GLY A 35 -19.10 10.21 -14.85
CA GLY A 35 -18.02 10.30 -13.86
C GLY A 35 -16.69 9.68 -14.32
N LEU A 36 -16.74 8.74 -15.27
CA LEU A 36 -15.53 8.08 -15.79
C LEU A 36 -14.79 8.87 -16.88
N TYR A 37 -15.35 10.00 -17.36
CA TYR A 37 -14.64 10.87 -18.29
C TYR A 37 -13.40 11.53 -17.67
N TYR A 38 -13.37 11.66 -16.35
CA TYR A 38 -12.24 12.23 -15.63
C TYR A 38 -11.74 11.22 -14.61
N ILE A 39 -10.49 10.82 -14.76
CA ILE A 39 -9.81 9.96 -13.78
C ILE A 39 -9.12 10.87 -12.79
N THR A 40 -9.64 10.91 -11.57
CA THR A 40 -9.07 11.71 -10.49
C THR A 40 -8.12 10.89 -9.63
N ALA A 41 -7.12 11.54 -9.07
CA ALA A 41 -6.22 10.91 -8.12
C ALA A 41 -7.01 10.50 -6.86
N PRO A 42 -6.85 9.25 -6.36
CA PRO A 42 -7.54 8.78 -5.16
C PRO A 42 -7.01 9.40 -3.87
N GLN A 43 -5.82 10.01 -3.92
CA GLN A 43 -5.14 10.62 -2.77
C GLN A 43 -4.16 11.70 -3.22
N ASP A 44 -3.80 12.57 -2.29
CA ASP A 44 -2.75 13.56 -2.49
C ASP A 44 -1.39 12.87 -2.57
N GLY A 45 -0.56 13.26 -3.53
CA GLY A 45 0.73 12.65 -3.72
C GLY A 45 1.48 13.17 -4.94
N PHE A 46 2.60 12.54 -5.21
CA PHE A 46 3.46 12.83 -6.35
C PHE A 46 3.32 11.75 -7.41
N VAL A 47 3.23 12.16 -8.67
CA VAL A 47 3.27 11.21 -9.80
C VAL A 47 4.70 10.65 -9.88
N ASN A 48 4.84 9.37 -9.57
CA ASN A 48 6.12 8.68 -9.65
C ASN A 48 6.40 8.20 -11.08
N ARG A 49 5.39 7.66 -11.74
CA ARG A 49 5.53 7.13 -13.09
C ARG A 49 4.21 7.26 -13.86
N ALA A 50 4.26 7.91 -15.01
CA ALA A 50 3.20 7.84 -16.01
C ALA A 50 3.44 6.61 -16.89
N LEU A 51 2.50 5.68 -16.88
CA LEU A 51 2.58 4.43 -17.66
C LEU A 51 1.95 4.58 -19.02
N GLN A 52 0.97 5.48 -19.13
CA GLN A 52 0.26 5.85 -20.35
C GLN A 52 0.31 7.38 -20.48
N SER A 53 0.90 7.90 -21.55
CA SER A 53 1.09 9.34 -21.72
C SER A 53 0.71 9.86 -23.12
N GLY A 54 0.26 8.97 -24.00
CA GLY A 54 -0.10 9.31 -25.37
C GLY A 54 -1.50 9.92 -25.48
N ILE A 55 -1.62 11.01 -26.24
CA ILE A 55 -2.92 11.55 -26.63
C ILE A 55 -3.53 10.65 -27.71
N GLY A 56 -4.78 10.20 -27.49
CA GLY A 56 -5.49 9.33 -28.42
C GLY A 56 -5.25 7.84 -28.22
N GLU A 57 -4.51 7.44 -27.18
CA GLU A 57 -4.37 6.03 -26.83
C GLU A 57 -5.65 5.45 -26.24
N THR A 58 -6.01 4.26 -26.67
CA THR A 58 -7.14 3.52 -26.10
C THR A 58 -6.69 2.77 -24.86
N ILE A 59 -7.22 3.16 -23.71
CA ILE A 59 -6.93 2.53 -22.42
C ILE A 59 -8.01 1.49 -22.12
N LYS A 60 -7.61 0.26 -21.89
CA LYS A 60 -8.52 -0.82 -21.48
C LYS A 60 -8.83 -0.69 -20.00
N GLU A 61 -10.04 -1.11 -19.62
CA GLU A 61 -10.42 -1.21 -18.22
C GLU A 61 -9.43 -2.08 -17.42
N GLY A 62 -9.05 -1.61 -16.24
CA GLY A 62 -8.05 -2.27 -15.40
C GLY A 62 -6.58 -2.00 -15.76
N THR A 63 -6.31 -1.22 -16.81
CA THR A 63 -4.93 -0.84 -17.14
C THR A 63 -4.42 0.23 -16.17
N ALA A 64 -3.23 0.01 -15.61
CA ALA A 64 -2.56 1.01 -14.79
C ALA A 64 -2.11 2.19 -15.65
N ILE A 65 -2.54 3.41 -15.28
CA ILE A 65 -2.26 4.65 -16.03
C ILE A 65 -1.11 5.41 -15.39
N VAL A 66 -1.16 5.57 -14.09
CA VAL A 66 -0.23 6.39 -13.31
C VAL A 66 0.06 5.72 -11.99
N SER A 67 1.31 5.77 -11.55
CA SER A 67 1.71 5.40 -10.19
C SER A 67 1.83 6.68 -9.35
N ILE A 68 1.06 6.74 -8.26
CA ILE A 68 1.05 7.87 -7.33
C ILE A 68 1.70 7.43 -6.01
N MET A 69 2.72 8.18 -5.60
CA MET A 69 3.33 8.04 -4.29
C MET A 69 2.64 9.02 -3.33
N PRO A 70 2.14 8.58 -2.19
CA PRO A 70 1.54 9.47 -1.20
C PRO A 70 2.50 10.60 -0.80
N ALA A 71 1.96 11.81 -0.54
CA ALA A 71 2.76 12.95 -0.08
C ALA A 71 3.32 12.74 1.34
N LYS A 72 2.62 11.92 2.14
CA LYS A 72 3.07 11.51 3.48
C LYS A 72 3.08 10.00 3.53
N TYR A 73 4.21 9.44 3.88
CA TYR A 73 4.39 8.00 4.04
C TYR A 73 5.42 7.73 5.13
N ASP A 74 5.21 6.66 5.86
CA ASP A 74 6.19 6.13 6.79
C ASP A 74 7.12 5.17 6.06
N ILE A 75 8.42 5.36 6.24
CA ILE A 75 9.42 4.46 5.66
C ILE A 75 9.63 3.26 6.58
N ALA A 76 9.82 2.11 5.97
CA ALA A 76 10.24 0.89 6.66
C ALA A 76 11.31 0.19 5.83
N VAL A 77 12.21 -0.51 6.50
CA VAL A 77 13.15 -1.41 5.86
C VAL A 77 12.50 -2.77 5.71
N GLU A 78 12.51 -3.28 4.49
CA GLU A 78 12.13 -4.65 4.18
C GLU A 78 13.40 -5.51 4.18
N THR A 79 13.43 -6.53 5.02
CA THR A 79 14.53 -7.50 5.07
C THR A 79 14.01 -8.92 4.96
N PHE A 80 14.86 -9.81 4.48
CA PHE A 80 14.53 -11.21 4.27
C PHE A 80 15.46 -12.09 5.14
N ILE A 81 14.84 -12.94 5.94
CA ILE A 81 15.51 -13.76 6.96
C ILE A 81 15.45 -15.22 6.56
N ASP A 82 16.55 -15.92 6.78
CA ASP A 82 16.61 -17.35 6.54
C ASP A 82 15.70 -18.13 7.52
N PRO A 83 15.09 -19.25 7.07
CA PRO A 83 14.21 -20.05 7.93
C PRO A 83 14.83 -20.51 9.25
N MET A 84 16.14 -20.69 9.30
CA MET A 84 16.85 -21.08 10.53
C MET A 84 16.87 -19.98 11.60
N ASP A 85 16.93 -18.71 11.16
CA ASP A 85 17.01 -17.56 12.07
C ASP A 85 15.62 -17.03 12.45
N PHE A 86 14.59 -17.44 11.73
CA PHE A 86 13.22 -16.95 11.93
C PHE A 86 12.67 -17.15 13.35
N PRO A 87 12.92 -18.27 14.06
CA PRO A 87 12.47 -18.44 15.44
C PRO A 87 13.14 -17.49 16.43
N LEU A 88 14.34 -16.97 16.12
CA LEU A 88 15.12 -16.10 16.98
C LEU A 88 14.63 -14.64 16.95
N ILE A 89 13.78 -14.29 15.99
CA ILE A 89 13.37 -12.92 15.74
C ILE A 89 11.93 -12.72 16.16
N ASN A 90 11.69 -11.72 17.00
CA ASN A 90 10.37 -11.41 17.51
C ASN A 90 9.95 -9.96 17.17
N LYS A 91 8.64 -9.75 17.07
CA LYS A 91 8.08 -8.41 16.91
C LYS A 91 8.38 -7.57 18.15
N GLY A 92 8.83 -6.33 17.95
CA GLY A 92 9.20 -5.40 19.00
C GLY A 92 10.69 -5.44 19.36
N GLU A 93 11.46 -6.37 18.81
CA GLU A 93 12.90 -6.41 19.02
C GLU A 93 13.60 -5.23 18.34
N LYS A 94 14.65 -4.75 18.98
CA LYS A 94 15.49 -3.67 18.46
C LYS A 94 16.55 -4.24 17.54
N VAL A 95 16.77 -3.55 16.46
CA VAL A 95 17.76 -3.90 15.43
C VAL A 95 18.61 -2.68 15.08
N ARG A 96 19.82 -2.91 14.60
CA ARG A 96 20.65 -1.86 14.00
C ARG A 96 20.57 -1.99 12.49
N VAL A 97 20.29 -0.88 11.84
CA VAL A 97 20.18 -0.79 10.39
C VAL A 97 21.27 0.17 9.88
N TRP A 98 21.90 -0.16 8.77
CA TRP A 98 22.73 0.76 8.02
C TRP A 98 22.28 0.83 6.56
N PHE A 99 22.46 1.98 5.99
CA PHE A 99 22.01 2.26 4.64
C PHE A 99 23.22 2.37 3.70
N ASP A 100 23.09 1.82 2.51
CA ASP A 100 24.12 1.93 1.49
C ASP A 100 24.36 3.40 1.12
N GLY A 101 25.62 3.76 0.96
CA GLY A 101 26.03 5.14 0.72
C GLY A 101 26.21 6.01 1.96
N TRP A 102 25.87 5.51 3.15
CA TRP A 102 26.15 6.19 4.42
C TRP A 102 27.44 5.64 5.04
N PRO A 103 28.38 6.53 5.47
CA PRO A 103 29.62 6.09 6.13
C PRO A 103 29.26 5.39 7.44
N THR A 104 29.67 4.12 7.56
CA THR A 104 29.37 3.27 8.70
C THR A 104 30.64 2.65 9.23
N ILE A 105 30.85 2.74 10.55
CA ILE A 105 31.90 2.00 11.25
C ILE A 105 31.19 1.12 12.29
N VAL A 106 31.21 -0.20 12.06
CA VAL A 106 30.59 -1.19 12.95
C VAL A 106 31.68 -1.81 13.81
N PHE A 107 31.57 -1.65 15.13
CA PHE A 107 32.42 -2.34 16.07
C PHE A 107 31.73 -3.62 16.55
N SER A 108 32.24 -4.75 16.10
CA SER A 108 31.74 -6.05 16.50
C SER A 108 32.01 -6.29 18.01
N GLY A 109 30.97 -6.65 18.76
CA GLY A 109 31.06 -6.95 20.20
C GLY A 109 30.78 -5.77 21.15
N TRP A 110 30.51 -4.57 20.66
CA TRP A 110 30.18 -3.42 21.50
C TRP A 110 28.85 -2.80 21.05
N PRO A 111 27.72 -3.27 21.58
CA PRO A 111 26.41 -2.70 21.25
C PRO A 111 26.37 -1.21 21.65
N GLY A 112 25.95 -0.35 20.73
CA GLY A 112 25.79 1.09 20.95
C GLY A 112 26.98 1.97 20.55
N VAL A 113 28.14 1.43 20.18
CA VAL A 113 29.34 2.20 19.77
C VAL A 113 29.50 2.28 18.24
N SER A 114 28.64 1.63 17.48
CA SER A 114 28.68 1.65 16.02
C SER A 114 28.29 3.04 15.48
N TYR A 115 29.19 3.67 14.73
CA TYR A 115 28.94 4.96 14.07
C TYR A 115 28.27 4.74 12.72
N GLY A 116 27.29 5.57 12.39
CA GLY A 116 26.58 5.52 11.11
C GLY A 116 25.48 4.43 11.00
N THR A 117 25.18 3.75 12.10
CA THR A 117 24.01 2.85 12.17
C THR A 117 22.83 3.56 12.83
N PHE A 118 21.63 3.12 12.48
CA PHE A 118 20.37 3.68 12.94
C PHE A 118 19.56 2.62 13.66
N GLY A 119 18.84 3.02 14.71
CA GLY A 119 17.93 2.14 15.41
C GLY A 119 16.69 1.81 14.58
N GLY A 120 16.30 0.57 14.64
CA GLY A 120 15.04 0.08 14.11
C GLY A 120 14.33 -0.84 15.07
N VAL A 121 13.04 -1.01 14.91
CA VAL A 121 12.20 -1.93 15.65
C VAL A 121 11.45 -2.82 14.67
N ILE A 122 11.42 -4.11 14.93
CA ILE A 122 10.66 -5.07 14.12
C ILE A 122 9.17 -4.85 14.35
N VAL A 123 8.48 -4.36 13.33
CA VAL A 123 7.03 -4.05 13.41
C VAL A 123 6.17 -5.17 12.85
N ALA A 124 6.67 -5.90 11.87
CA ALA A 124 5.94 -7.03 11.27
C ALA A 124 6.89 -8.15 10.87
N LYS A 125 6.40 -9.37 11.01
CA LYS A 125 7.05 -10.61 10.61
C LYS A 125 6.02 -11.46 9.88
N GLU A 126 6.28 -11.80 8.62
CA GLU A 126 5.39 -12.67 7.86
C GLU A 126 5.63 -14.13 8.19
N ASN A 127 4.54 -14.89 8.35
CA ASN A 127 4.60 -16.32 8.72
C ASN A 127 4.60 -17.26 7.50
N PHE A 128 4.71 -16.72 6.30
CA PHE A 128 4.80 -17.49 5.06
C PHE A 128 6.10 -17.17 4.33
N ILE A 129 6.60 -18.17 3.62
CA ILE A 129 7.86 -18.06 2.89
C ILE A 129 7.61 -17.29 1.58
N SER A 130 8.40 -16.25 1.37
CA SER A 130 8.42 -15.48 0.13
C SER A 130 9.00 -16.33 -1.03
N PRO A 131 8.77 -15.94 -2.30
CA PRO A 131 9.28 -16.68 -3.46
C PRO A 131 10.80 -16.89 -3.48
N ASN A 132 11.54 -16.08 -2.74
CA ASN A 132 13.00 -16.20 -2.58
C ASN A 132 13.42 -17.23 -1.53
N GLY A 133 12.49 -17.99 -0.93
CA GLY A 133 12.78 -18.99 0.11
C GLY A 133 13.04 -18.44 1.50
N LYS A 134 12.80 -17.14 1.74
CA LYS A 134 13.06 -16.44 3.00
C LYS A 134 11.79 -15.84 3.59
N TYR A 135 11.80 -15.53 4.88
CA TYR A 135 10.72 -14.83 5.56
C TYR A 135 10.91 -13.32 5.49
N ARG A 136 9.86 -12.60 5.11
CA ARG A 136 9.87 -11.13 5.06
C ARG A 136 9.62 -10.53 6.43
N VAL A 137 10.45 -9.55 6.80
CA VAL A 137 10.35 -8.79 8.04
C VAL A 137 10.40 -7.32 7.72
N LEU A 138 9.56 -6.54 8.39
CA LEU A 138 9.53 -5.09 8.28
C LEU A 138 10.06 -4.44 9.55
N ILE A 139 10.99 -3.51 9.36
CA ILE A 139 11.66 -2.75 10.43
C ILE A 139 11.27 -1.29 10.26
N ALA A 140 10.70 -0.70 11.30
CA ALA A 140 10.41 0.73 11.36
C ALA A 140 11.50 1.48 12.15
N PRO A 141 11.64 2.81 12.00
CA PRO A 141 12.54 3.61 12.81
C PRO A 141 12.25 3.47 14.30
N ASP A 142 13.29 3.33 15.14
CA ASP A 142 13.13 3.41 16.60
C ASP A 142 12.91 4.87 17.00
N PRO A 143 11.76 5.23 17.61
CA PRO A 143 11.49 6.60 18.05
C PRO A 143 12.45 7.10 19.12
N ASN A 144 13.17 6.20 19.82
CA ASN A 144 14.10 6.51 20.90
C ASN A 144 15.56 6.62 20.42
N ASP A 145 15.82 6.42 19.13
CA ASP A 145 17.17 6.54 18.55
C ASP A 145 17.22 7.68 17.52
N LYS A 146 18.37 7.84 16.88
CA LYS A 146 18.58 8.83 15.81
C LYS A 146 17.57 8.60 14.68
N LYS A 147 16.98 9.71 14.22
CA LYS A 147 16.11 9.68 13.05
C LYS A 147 16.86 9.14 11.83
N TRP A 148 16.19 8.34 11.05
CA TRP A 148 16.72 7.89 9.77
C TRP A 148 16.92 9.09 8.84
N PRO A 149 17.91 9.06 7.94
CA PRO A 149 18.17 10.18 7.03
C PRO A 149 16.96 10.48 6.16
N GLU A 150 16.60 11.76 6.04
CA GLU A 150 15.46 12.21 5.20
C GLU A 150 15.73 12.03 3.70
N GLN A 151 17.01 11.92 3.32
CA GLN A 151 17.44 11.76 1.93
C GLN A 151 17.36 10.31 1.43
N LEU A 152 16.87 9.37 2.27
CA LEU A 152 16.71 7.98 1.84
C LEU A 152 15.69 7.87 0.72
N SER A 153 16.13 7.36 -0.41
CA SER A 153 15.24 7.04 -1.52
C SER A 153 14.58 5.68 -1.28
N ILE A 154 13.30 5.56 -1.68
CA ILE A 154 12.62 4.27 -1.68
C ILE A 154 13.37 3.32 -2.62
N GLY A 155 13.69 2.11 -2.11
CA GLY A 155 14.49 1.11 -2.82
C GLY A 155 16.00 1.25 -2.60
N ALA A 156 16.46 2.14 -1.69
CA ALA A 156 17.86 2.15 -1.28
C ALA A 156 18.24 0.80 -0.65
N GLY A 157 19.44 0.32 -0.95
CA GLY A 157 20.00 -0.87 -0.33
C GLY A 157 20.21 -0.68 1.18
N THR A 158 19.88 -1.69 1.94
CA THR A 158 20.01 -1.68 3.40
C THR A 158 20.52 -3.00 3.90
N GLN A 159 21.27 -2.97 4.99
CA GLN A 159 21.61 -4.14 5.75
C GLN A 159 21.16 -3.95 7.19
N SER A 160 20.72 -5.02 7.83
CA SER A 160 20.25 -4.99 9.20
C SER A 160 20.96 -6.05 10.04
N LEU A 161 21.27 -5.69 11.29
CA LEU A 161 21.82 -6.58 12.29
C LEU A 161 20.84 -6.64 13.46
N ALA A 162 20.34 -7.82 13.78
CA ALA A 162 19.55 -8.02 14.98
C ALA A 162 20.45 -7.98 16.20
N LEU A 163 20.07 -7.23 17.22
CA LEU A 163 20.71 -7.25 18.52
C LEU A 163 19.93 -8.25 19.36
N LEU A 164 20.51 -9.43 19.56
CA LEU A 164 20.00 -10.40 20.52
C LEU A 164 20.46 -9.93 21.89
N ASP A 165 19.55 -9.43 22.72
CA ASP A 165 19.82 -9.25 24.15
C ASP A 165 19.88 -10.64 24.79
N ASN A 166 21.05 -10.97 25.38
CA ASN A 166 21.23 -12.15 26.21
C ASN A 166 20.67 -11.92 27.60
#